data_014ab5fed73d4b6fbf980ed7c7bc355d
#
_entry.id   014ab5fed73d4b6fbf980ed7c7bc355d
#
_cell.length_a   1.000
_cell.length_b   1.000
_cell.length_c   1.000
_cell.angle_alpha   90.00
_cell.angle_beta   90.00
_cell.angle_gamma   90.00
#
_symmetry.space_group_name_H-M   'P 1'
#
loop_
_entity.id
_entity.type
_entity.pdbx_description
1 polymer ?
#
loop_
_entity_poly.entity_id
_entity_poly.type
_entity_poly.pdbx_seq_one_letter_code
_entity_poly.pdbx_strand_id
1 'polypeptide(L)'
;MKRQGKAKDRRVLSASRFGTASLKALTVAKPLAPIPRFVRRGRRMFDRLSSLVIALTLVVIAAIFAALTGGDPLSIALMAVAGFVAAGTVYSALPASLPDAQGAAPSAEAPPVSLLRHPDFARWVDQEKDPLLGVADNIVAIANDAAIRLLGRHIVGADIRTAIRHPAAAEWLSRINSDAPLETINLVDFPRPGQRWTMRVATLSGGQRIVMLSDHSAIDAADRMRSDFVANASHELRTPLAAILGYVETLQDMNGDADAPTRGRFLSIIHREAGRMQQLVIDLLSISRVEADRFRRPTTPVDLAAIVQTSVAQLRDSEQPRAKDLVAMLGDAPQPMLGDGAQLGQLAHNIISNAMKYGHPGTPVTVELAREGNRVRLSVSDEGDGIAPDHLPRLTERFYRVDEARSRSVGGTGLGLAIVKHISERHQGQLDIESELGKGTRVSVTFPLAG
;
A
#
# COMPACT_ATOMS: atom_id res chain seq x y z
N MET A 1 -70.41 -1.03 -8.36
CA MET A 1 -70.44 -0.81 -9.82
C MET A 1 -68.99 -0.87 -10.33
N LYS A 2 -68.60 -2.00 -10.83
CA LYS A 2 -68.39 -2.39 -12.25
C LYS A 2 -67.49 -1.41 -13.00
N ARG A 3 -66.23 -1.79 -13.30
CA ARG A 3 -65.61 -2.28 -14.54
C ARG A 3 -64.08 -2.30 -14.35
N GLN A 4 -63.39 -3.40 -14.39
CA GLN A 4 -62.82 -4.12 -15.53
C GLN A 4 -61.97 -3.19 -16.41
N GLY A 5 -60.69 -3.41 -16.54
CA GLY A 5 -59.88 -4.49 -17.01
C GLY A 5 -58.78 -3.94 -17.91
N LYS A 6 -57.58 -4.46 -17.81
CA LYS A 6 -56.84 -5.05 -18.93
C LYS A 6 -55.42 -5.45 -18.50
N ALA A 7 -55.24 -6.72 -18.46
CA ALA A 7 -53.98 -7.39 -18.46
C ALA A 7 -53.19 -7.10 -19.75
N LYS A 8 -51.87 -6.96 -19.66
CA LYS A 8 -50.97 -7.08 -20.80
C LYS A 8 -49.90 -8.10 -20.47
N ASP A 9 -50.17 -9.29 -21.02
CA ASP A 9 -49.23 -10.41 -21.18
C ASP A 9 -47.85 -9.89 -21.69
N ARG A 10 -46.81 -10.30 -21.01
CA ARG A 10 -45.47 -10.44 -21.62
C ARG A 10 -45.03 -11.87 -21.43
N ARG A 11 -45.05 -12.57 -22.53
CA ARG A 11 -44.58 -13.94 -22.78
C ARG A 11 -43.16 -14.12 -22.28
N VAL A 12 -43.00 -15.06 -21.38
CA VAL A 12 -41.74 -15.72 -21.07
C VAL A 12 -41.50 -16.76 -22.15
N LEU A 13 -40.51 -16.57 -22.99
CA LEU A 13 -40.04 -17.58 -23.93
C LEU A 13 -39.17 -18.60 -23.15
N SER A 14 -39.73 -19.76 -22.98
CA SER A 14 -39.09 -20.98 -22.57
C SER A 14 -38.18 -21.48 -23.73
N ALA A 15 -36.88 -21.54 -23.50
CA ALA A 15 -35.96 -22.32 -24.33
C ALA A 15 -35.68 -23.65 -23.57
N SER A 16 -36.54 -24.63 -23.82
CA SER A 16 -36.27 -26.01 -23.49
C SER A 16 -35.76 -26.76 -24.72
N ARG A 17 -34.85 -27.70 -24.47
CA ARG A 17 -34.48 -28.84 -25.35
C ARG A 17 -33.39 -28.53 -26.37
N PHE A 18 -32.12 -28.75 -25.96
CA PHE A 18 -31.20 -29.46 -26.88
C PHE A 18 -30.59 -30.62 -26.12
N GLY A 19 -30.62 -31.74 -26.84
CA GLY A 19 -30.55 -33.09 -26.42
C GLY A 19 -29.20 -33.52 -25.82
N THR A 20 -29.33 -34.33 -24.80
CA THR A 20 -28.31 -35.27 -24.35
C THR A 20 -28.16 -36.36 -25.40
N ALA A 21 -27.20 -36.21 -26.30
CA ALA A 21 -26.74 -37.31 -27.15
C ALA A 21 -25.22 -37.21 -27.38
N SER A 22 -24.54 -38.26 -26.93
CA SER A 22 -23.25 -38.72 -27.46
C SER A 22 -21.99 -37.93 -27.09
N LEU A 23 -21.52 -38.10 -25.85
CA LEU A 23 -20.09 -37.99 -25.50
C LEU A 23 -19.63 -39.27 -24.77
N LYS A 24 -19.87 -40.42 -25.45
CA LYS A 24 -19.22 -41.68 -25.12
C LYS A 24 -18.46 -42.13 -26.37
N ALA A 25 -17.33 -41.53 -26.67
CA ALA A 25 -16.30 -42.10 -27.55
C ALA A 25 -15.09 -41.12 -27.60
N LEU A 26 -14.31 -41.06 -26.57
CA LEU A 26 -12.89 -40.63 -26.63
C LEU A 26 -12.18 -41.06 -25.35
N THR A 27 -12.31 -42.37 -25.10
CA THR A 27 -11.41 -43.04 -24.15
C THR A 27 -10.42 -43.83 -24.99
N VAL A 28 -9.16 -43.79 -24.57
CA VAL A 28 -7.99 -44.47 -25.15
C VAL A 28 -7.19 -43.59 -26.12
N ALA A 29 -6.49 -42.61 -25.56
CA ALA A 29 -5.23 -42.21 -26.14
C ALA A 29 -4.16 -43.11 -25.53
N LYS A 30 -3.60 -44.00 -26.38
CA LYS A 30 -2.40 -44.79 -26.12
C LYS A 30 -1.27 -43.87 -25.62
N PRO A 31 -0.42 -44.32 -24.68
CA PRO A 31 0.77 -43.58 -24.32
C PRO A 31 1.64 -43.38 -25.57
N LEU A 32 1.98 -42.14 -25.86
CA LEU A 32 2.88 -41.76 -26.93
C LEU A 32 4.22 -42.50 -26.75
N ALA A 33 4.61 -43.23 -27.79
CA ALA A 33 5.89 -43.92 -27.86
C ALA A 33 7.05 -42.95 -27.55
N PRO A 34 8.14 -43.42 -26.95
CA PRO A 34 9.29 -42.55 -26.61
C PRO A 34 9.85 -41.94 -27.90
N ILE A 35 10.05 -40.63 -27.88
CA ILE A 35 10.58 -39.82 -28.98
C ILE A 35 11.90 -40.46 -29.48
N PRO A 36 12.01 -40.76 -30.79
CA PRO A 36 13.17 -41.47 -31.33
C PRO A 36 14.46 -40.67 -31.09
N ARG A 37 15.53 -41.36 -30.72
CA ARG A 37 16.87 -40.82 -30.42
C ARG A 37 17.42 -39.87 -31.50
N PHE A 38 16.88 -39.89 -32.69
CA PHE A 38 17.24 -39.01 -33.81
C PHE A 38 16.84 -37.55 -33.60
N VAL A 39 15.71 -37.28 -32.93
CA VAL A 39 15.22 -35.90 -32.64
C VAL A 39 16.07 -35.20 -31.58
N ARG A 40 16.60 -35.93 -30.59
CA ARG A 40 17.52 -35.36 -29.58
C ARG A 40 18.88 -34.95 -30.17
N ARG A 41 19.35 -35.62 -31.22
CA ARG A 41 20.63 -35.28 -31.89
C ARG A 41 20.48 -34.01 -32.74
N GLY A 42 19.35 -33.85 -33.42
CA GLY A 42 19.03 -32.63 -34.19
C GLY A 42 18.91 -31.37 -33.33
N ARG A 43 18.28 -31.47 -32.15
CA ARG A 43 18.08 -30.35 -31.26
C ARG A 43 19.40 -29.80 -30.67
N ARG A 44 20.34 -30.67 -30.29
CA ARG A 44 21.69 -30.29 -29.82
C ARG A 44 22.58 -29.67 -30.90
N MET A 45 22.43 -30.12 -32.15
CA MET A 45 23.13 -29.52 -33.28
C MET A 45 22.55 -28.15 -33.63
N PHE A 46 21.24 -27.98 -33.49
CA PHE A 46 20.54 -26.70 -33.68
C PHE A 46 20.92 -25.67 -32.61
N ASP A 47 21.05 -26.07 -31.35
CA ASP A 47 21.46 -25.19 -30.23
C ASP A 47 22.91 -24.69 -30.37
N ARG A 48 23.83 -25.52 -30.92
CA ARG A 48 25.20 -25.15 -31.23
C ARG A 48 25.32 -24.19 -32.42
N LEU A 49 24.53 -24.44 -33.46
CA LEU A 49 24.45 -23.56 -34.63
C LEU A 49 23.84 -22.21 -34.25
N SER A 50 22.82 -22.19 -33.44
CA SER A 50 22.18 -20.95 -32.97
C SER A 50 23.12 -20.10 -32.11
N SER A 51 23.90 -20.71 -31.22
CA SER A 51 24.90 -20.01 -30.41
C SER A 51 26.03 -19.38 -31.24
N LEU A 52 26.48 -20.12 -32.27
CA LEU A 52 27.51 -19.62 -33.21
C LEU A 52 26.97 -18.48 -34.08
N VAL A 53 25.73 -18.59 -34.56
CA VAL A 53 25.05 -17.52 -35.31
C VAL A 53 24.86 -16.28 -34.49
N ILE A 54 24.46 -16.41 -33.22
CA ILE A 54 24.32 -15.28 -32.30
C ILE A 54 25.66 -14.58 -32.06
N ALA A 55 26.73 -15.35 -31.79
CA ALA A 55 28.06 -14.79 -31.57
C ALA A 55 28.58 -14.06 -32.83
N LEU A 56 28.37 -14.64 -34.01
CA LEU A 56 28.76 -14.02 -35.29
C LEU A 56 27.98 -12.73 -35.57
N THR A 57 26.68 -12.73 -35.28
CA THR A 57 25.80 -11.57 -35.44
C THR A 57 26.24 -10.41 -34.52
N LEU A 58 26.62 -10.68 -33.27
CA LEU A 58 27.12 -9.69 -32.33
C LEU A 58 28.44 -9.07 -32.79
N VAL A 59 29.36 -9.86 -33.36
CA VAL A 59 30.63 -9.36 -33.92
C VAL A 59 30.37 -8.43 -35.11
N VAL A 60 29.44 -8.78 -36.00
CA VAL A 60 29.05 -7.96 -37.15
C VAL A 60 28.42 -6.64 -36.69
N ILE A 61 27.53 -6.68 -35.73
CA ILE A 61 26.87 -5.49 -35.16
C ILE A 61 27.92 -4.57 -34.53
N ALA A 62 28.87 -5.11 -33.76
CA ALA A 62 29.93 -4.34 -33.14
C ALA A 62 30.86 -3.66 -34.20
N ALA A 63 31.16 -4.38 -35.29
CA ALA A 63 31.97 -3.83 -36.40
C ALA A 63 31.22 -2.72 -37.14
N ILE A 64 29.92 -2.87 -37.41
CA ILE A 64 29.07 -1.84 -38.02
C ILE A 64 28.98 -0.60 -37.10
N PHE A 65 28.80 -0.79 -35.81
CA PHE A 65 28.75 0.31 -34.86
C PHE A 65 30.08 1.09 -34.79
N ALA A 66 31.20 0.38 -34.76
CA ALA A 66 32.53 0.98 -34.80
C ALA A 66 32.79 1.77 -36.11
N ALA A 67 32.32 1.27 -37.25
CA ALA A 67 32.40 1.96 -38.53
C ALA A 67 31.55 3.26 -38.55
N LEU A 68 30.34 3.22 -37.97
CA LEU A 68 29.44 4.37 -37.88
C LEU A 68 29.92 5.47 -36.91
N THR A 69 30.73 5.10 -35.93
CA THR A 69 31.29 6.04 -34.92
C THR A 69 32.65 6.63 -35.34
N GLY A 70 33.10 6.37 -36.58
CA GLY A 70 34.34 6.97 -37.13
C GLY A 70 35.63 6.27 -36.70
N GLY A 71 35.53 4.99 -36.34
CA GLY A 71 36.72 4.18 -36.01
C GLY A 71 37.64 3.93 -37.22
N ASP A 72 38.98 3.86 -36.96
CA ASP A 72 39.96 3.54 -37.99
C ASP A 72 39.70 2.17 -38.62
N PRO A 73 39.66 2.07 -39.97
CA PRO A 73 39.32 0.84 -40.68
C PRO A 73 40.21 -0.35 -40.35
N LEU A 74 41.47 -0.09 -39.96
CA LEU A 74 42.41 -1.14 -39.56
C LEU A 74 42.02 -1.73 -38.18
N SER A 75 41.64 -0.88 -37.25
CA SER A 75 41.20 -1.27 -35.91
C SER A 75 39.88 -2.07 -35.96
N ILE A 76 38.95 -1.71 -36.86
CA ILE A 76 37.68 -2.42 -37.07
C ILE A 76 37.93 -3.82 -37.63
N ALA A 77 38.84 -3.92 -38.61
CA ALA A 77 39.23 -5.20 -39.20
C ALA A 77 39.89 -6.12 -38.18
N LEU A 78 40.78 -5.59 -37.33
CA LEU A 78 41.46 -6.35 -36.28
C LEU A 78 40.47 -6.86 -35.21
N MET A 79 39.54 -6.05 -34.79
CA MET A 79 38.47 -6.46 -33.85
C MET A 79 37.55 -7.53 -34.42
N ALA A 80 37.20 -7.43 -35.70
CA ALA A 80 36.40 -8.43 -36.36
C ALA A 80 37.15 -9.79 -36.43
N VAL A 81 38.44 -9.79 -36.80
CA VAL A 81 39.27 -10.99 -36.84
C VAL A 81 39.43 -11.58 -35.43
N ALA A 82 39.72 -10.75 -34.42
CA ALA A 82 39.86 -11.20 -33.02
C ALA A 82 38.55 -11.83 -32.51
N GLY A 83 37.39 -11.26 -32.84
CA GLY A 83 36.06 -11.80 -32.51
C GLY A 83 35.77 -13.11 -33.17
N PHE A 84 36.17 -13.27 -34.45
CA PHE A 84 36.08 -14.54 -35.21
C PHE A 84 36.95 -15.65 -34.62
N VAL A 85 38.18 -15.30 -34.24
CA VAL A 85 39.14 -16.26 -33.63
C VAL A 85 38.62 -16.67 -32.23
N ALA A 86 38.11 -15.74 -31.44
CA ALA A 86 37.52 -16.02 -30.11
C ALA A 86 36.29 -16.91 -30.23
N ALA A 87 35.39 -16.64 -31.16
CA ALA A 87 34.21 -17.51 -31.41
C ALA A 87 34.62 -18.92 -31.89
N GLY A 88 35.65 -19.02 -32.75
CA GLY A 88 36.19 -20.29 -33.20
C GLY A 88 36.87 -21.11 -32.10
N THR A 89 37.65 -20.45 -31.22
CA THR A 89 38.29 -21.12 -30.08
C THR A 89 37.28 -21.61 -29.05
N VAL A 90 36.22 -20.81 -28.71
CA VAL A 90 35.14 -21.26 -27.86
C VAL A 90 34.35 -22.42 -28.46
N TYR A 91 34.13 -22.39 -29.77
CA TYR A 91 33.47 -23.50 -30.48
C TYR A 91 34.28 -24.79 -30.48
N SER A 92 35.60 -24.71 -30.67
CA SER A 92 36.51 -25.87 -30.66
C SER A 92 36.83 -26.38 -29.24
N ALA A 93 36.77 -25.54 -28.23
CA ALA A 93 37.01 -25.90 -26.83
C ALA A 93 35.77 -26.57 -26.18
N LEU A 94 34.59 -26.44 -26.77
CA LEU A 94 33.41 -27.19 -26.32
C LEU A 94 33.61 -28.69 -26.59
N PRO A 95 33.71 -29.56 -25.54
CA PRO A 95 33.98 -30.98 -25.72
C PRO A 95 32.94 -31.60 -26.65
N ALA A 96 33.43 -32.22 -27.72
CA ALA A 96 32.61 -32.82 -28.79
C ALA A 96 31.76 -34.01 -28.30
N SER A 97 32.12 -34.56 -27.16
CA SER A 97 31.38 -35.62 -26.46
C SER A 97 31.81 -35.65 -24.99
N LEU A 98 30.85 -35.65 -24.09
CA LEU A 98 31.07 -36.29 -22.80
C LEU A 98 31.40 -37.74 -23.08
N PRO A 99 32.41 -38.37 -22.43
CA PRO A 99 32.70 -39.80 -22.61
C PRO A 99 31.40 -40.56 -22.45
N ASP A 100 31.09 -41.44 -23.44
CA ASP A 100 30.01 -42.39 -23.33
C ASP A 100 30.32 -43.26 -22.09
N ALA A 101 29.59 -43.05 -21.04
CA ALA A 101 29.55 -43.97 -19.90
C ALA A 101 28.83 -45.28 -20.31
N GLN A 102 29.43 -45.99 -21.27
CA GLN A 102 29.05 -47.34 -21.60
C GLN A 102 29.94 -48.27 -20.78
N GLY A 103 29.43 -48.68 -19.63
CA GLY A 103 30.08 -49.70 -18.81
C GLY A 103 29.85 -49.60 -17.29
N ALA A 104 29.15 -48.59 -16.84
CA ALA A 104 28.63 -48.67 -15.46
C ALA A 104 27.31 -49.44 -15.50
N ALA A 105 27.27 -50.60 -14.87
CA ALA A 105 26.03 -51.27 -14.50
C ALA A 105 25.07 -50.22 -13.89
N PRO A 106 23.72 -50.36 -14.05
CA PRO A 106 22.81 -49.44 -13.43
C PRO A 106 23.14 -49.42 -11.95
N SER A 107 23.89 -48.38 -11.54
CA SER A 107 24.06 -48.03 -10.13
C SER A 107 22.64 -47.87 -9.64
N ALA A 108 22.24 -48.73 -8.72
CA ALA A 108 20.94 -48.60 -8.05
C ALA A 108 20.76 -47.11 -7.78
N GLU A 109 19.73 -46.48 -8.39
CA GLU A 109 19.39 -45.09 -8.12
C GLU A 109 19.38 -44.94 -6.62
N ALA A 110 20.39 -44.22 -6.10
CA ALA A 110 20.37 -43.84 -4.70
C ALA A 110 18.99 -43.22 -4.47
N PRO A 111 18.25 -43.64 -3.46
CA PRO A 111 16.91 -43.12 -3.23
C PRO A 111 16.99 -41.59 -3.24
N PRO A 112 16.08 -40.90 -3.88
CA PRO A 112 16.14 -39.47 -4.06
C PRO A 112 16.37 -38.84 -2.69
N VAL A 113 17.53 -38.20 -2.50
CA VAL A 113 17.89 -37.59 -1.25
C VAL A 113 16.81 -36.57 -0.95
N SER A 114 15.99 -36.85 0.07
CA SER A 114 14.93 -35.95 0.47
C SER A 114 15.57 -34.63 0.92
N LEU A 115 15.41 -33.59 0.09
CA LEU A 115 15.95 -32.26 0.39
C LEU A 115 15.46 -31.77 1.75
N LEU A 116 14.22 -32.12 2.13
CA LEU A 116 13.61 -31.76 3.40
C LEU A 116 14.32 -32.41 4.62
N ARG A 117 15.09 -33.47 4.41
CA ARG A 117 15.85 -34.15 5.48
C ARG A 117 17.31 -33.68 5.59
N HIS A 118 17.74 -32.80 4.67
CA HIS A 118 19.11 -32.29 4.71
C HIS A 118 19.28 -31.24 5.81
N PRO A 119 20.28 -31.38 6.70
CA PRO A 119 20.45 -30.47 7.85
C PRO A 119 20.71 -29.01 7.44
N ASP A 120 21.38 -28.79 6.32
CA ASP A 120 21.63 -27.42 5.81
C ASP A 120 20.36 -26.77 5.26
N PHE A 121 19.44 -27.58 4.70
CA PHE A 121 18.15 -27.09 4.29
C PHE A 121 17.30 -26.66 5.49
N ALA A 122 17.29 -27.44 6.55
CA ALA A 122 16.59 -27.08 7.80
C ALA A 122 17.14 -25.76 8.38
N ARG A 123 18.47 -25.59 8.40
CA ARG A 123 19.09 -24.32 8.85
C ARG A 123 18.71 -23.12 7.96
N TRP A 124 18.65 -23.33 6.64
CA TRP A 124 18.22 -22.27 5.72
C TRP A 124 16.76 -21.91 5.92
N VAL A 125 15.88 -22.89 6.10
CA VAL A 125 14.46 -22.71 6.40
C VAL A 125 14.25 -21.85 7.64
N ASP A 126 15.05 -22.09 8.70
CA ASP A 126 14.95 -21.35 9.96
C ASP A 126 15.45 -19.89 9.86
N GLN A 127 16.28 -19.58 8.86
CA GLN A 127 16.74 -18.20 8.61
C GLN A 127 15.73 -17.38 7.81
N GLU A 128 14.76 -18.03 7.15
CA GLU A 128 13.76 -17.35 6.37
C GLU A 128 12.75 -16.61 7.28
N LYS A 129 12.50 -15.35 6.97
CA LYS A 129 11.60 -14.48 7.77
C LYS A 129 10.13 -14.78 7.50
N ASP A 130 9.82 -15.17 6.27
CA ASP A 130 8.47 -15.54 5.86
C ASP A 130 8.14 -16.96 6.36
N PRO A 131 6.89 -17.24 6.76
CA PRO A 131 6.43 -18.57 7.08
C PRO A 131 6.69 -19.56 5.94
N LEU A 132 7.46 -20.60 6.22
CA LEU A 132 7.87 -21.60 5.25
C LEU A 132 7.60 -23.01 5.78
N LEU A 133 6.99 -23.84 4.94
CA LEU A 133 6.64 -25.23 5.22
C LEU A 133 7.28 -26.13 4.17
N GLY A 134 7.95 -27.20 4.61
CA GLY A 134 8.35 -28.30 3.76
C GLY A 134 7.34 -29.45 3.90
N VAL A 135 6.78 -29.88 2.79
CA VAL A 135 5.68 -30.85 2.71
C VAL A 135 6.12 -32.09 1.94
N ALA A 136 5.92 -33.26 2.53
CA ALA A 136 6.10 -34.54 1.86
C ALA A 136 4.80 -35.36 2.01
N ASP A 137 4.31 -35.93 0.93
CA ASP A 137 3.07 -36.75 0.90
C ASP A 137 1.87 -36.06 1.56
N ASN A 138 1.71 -34.74 1.31
CA ASN A 138 0.71 -33.84 1.92
C ASN A 138 0.90 -33.61 3.43
N ILE A 139 1.91 -34.15 4.06
CA ILE A 139 2.21 -33.96 5.48
C ILE A 139 3.28 -32.88 5.62
N VAL A 140 3.10 -31.95 6.56
CA VAL A 140 4.10 -30.94 6.91
C VAL A 140 5.25 -31.63 7.64
N ALA A 141 6.38 -31.77 6.94
CA ALA A 141 7.58 -32.40 7.47
C ALA A 141 8.47 -31.40 8.24
N ILE A 142 8.53 -30.15 7.78
CA ILE A 142 9.35 -29.07 8.37
C ILE A 142 8.52 -27.81 8.35
N ALA A 143 8.67 -27.00 9.40
CA ALA A 143 8.11 -25.66 9.50
C ALA A 143 9.11 -24.76 10.23
N ASN A 144 9.39 -23.57 9.68
CA ASN A 144 10.25 -22.60 10.36
C ASN A 144 9.52 -21.92 11.54
N ASP A 145 10.26 -21.20 12.34
CA ASP A 145 9.72 -20.47 13.49
C ASP A 145 8.60 -19.48 13.10
N ALA A 146 8.70 -18.84 11.93
CA ALA A 146 7.66 -17.93 11.45
C ALA A 146 6.34 -18.68 11.14
N ALA A 147 6.40 -19.85 10.51
CA ALA A 147 5.25 -20.70 10.27
C ALA A 147 4.63 -21.23 11.58
N ILE A 148 5.48 -21.61 12.53
CA ILE A 148 5.04 -22.08 13.86
C ILE A 148 4.35 -20.96 14.63
N ARG A 149 4.85 -19.72 14.57
CA ARG A 149 4.18 -18.56 15.19
C ARG A 149 2.85 -18.24 14.54
N LEU A 150 2.74 -18.37 13.22
CA LEU A 150 1.53 -18.05 12.47
C LEU A 150 0.44 -19.11 12.64
N LEU A 151 0.80 -20.38 12.49
CA LEU A 151 -0.15 -21.51 12.35
C LEU A 151 -0.21 -22.41 13.60
N GLY A 152 0.77 -22.28 14.51
CA GLY A 152 0.88 -23.13 15.72
C GLY A 152 1.79 -24.34 15.51
N ARG A 153 2.35 -24.86 16.61
CA ARG A 153 3.27 -26.02 16.57
C ARG A 153 2.64 -27.34 16.12
N HIS A 154 1.33 -27.45 16.24
CA HIS A 154 0.57 -28.67 15.90
C HIS A 154 0.52 -28.97 14.40
N ILE A 155 0.99 -28.04 13.55
CA ILE A 155 1.00 -28.23 12.09
C ILE A 155 2.04 -29.24 11.64
N VAL A 156 3.16 -29.40 12.38
CA VAL A 156 4.21 -30.37 12.04
C VAL A 156 3.66 -31.77 12.22
N GLY A 157 3.73 -32.57 11.19
CA GLY A 157 3.11 -33.91 11.14
C GLY A 157 1.63 -33.91 10.76
N ALA A 158 1.01 -32.76 10.56
CA ALA A 158 -0.38 -32.64 10.11
C ALA A 158 -0.48 -32.56 8.57
N ASP A 159 -1.65 -32.86 8.03
CA ASP A 159 -1.96 -32.63 6.61
C ASP A 159 -1.94 -31.13 6.33
N ILE A 160 -1.27 -30.72 5.25
CA ILE A 160 -1.11 -29.30 4.85
C ILE A 160 -2.46 -28.58 4.71
N ARG A 161 -3.52 -29.26 4.30
CA ARG A 161 -4.88 -28.70 4.14
C ARG A 161 -5.52 -28.40 5.48
N THR A 162 -5.13 -29.12 6.54
CA THR A 162 -5.57 -28.84 7.91
C THR A 162 -4.69 -27.82 8.60
N ALA A 163 -3.43 -27.69 8.18
CA ALA A 163 -2.50 -26.66 8.67
C ALA A 163 -2.88 -25.28 8.12
N ILE A 164 -3.21 -25.18 6.82
CA ILE A 164 -3.66 -23.93 6.19
C ILE A 164 -5.18 -24.04 5.95
N ARG A 165 -5.95 -23.64 6.97
CA ARG A 165 -7.42 -23.73 6.94
C ARG A 165 -8.03 -22.58 6.12
N HIS A 166 -7.84 -22.64 4.81
CA HIS A 166 -8.42 -21.68 3.87
C HIS A 166 -8.99 -22.39 2.64
N PRO A 167 -10.24 -22.12 2.21
CA PRO A 167 -10.89 -22.85 1.12
C PRO A 167 -10.09 -22.83 -0.19
N ALA A 168 -9.59 -21.66 -0.59
CA ALA A 168 -8.78 -21.53 -1.82
C ALA A 168 -7.46 -22.31 -1.73
N ALA A 169 -6.82 -22.37 -0.55
CA ALA A 169 -5.62 -23.17 -0.35
C ALA A 169 -5.93 -24.67 -0.45
N ALA A 170 -7.01 -25.14 0.20
CA ALA A 170 -7.41 -26.54 0.18
C ALA A 170 -7.77 -27.00 -1.22
N GLU A 171 -8.53 -26.22 -1.98
CA GLU A 171 -8.90 -26.52 -3.36
C GLU A 171 -7.65 -26.62 -4.26
N TRP A 172 -6.76 -25.64 -4.14
CA TRP A 172 -5.55 -25.59 -4.93
C TRP A 172 -4.58 -26.74 -4.58
N LEU A 173 -4.33 -26.98 -3.30
CA LEU A 173 -3.48 -28.09 -2.83
C LEU A 173 -3.99 -29.45 -3.27
N SER A 174 -5.28 -29.59 -3.58
CA SER A 174 -5.87 -30.83 -4.10
C SER A 174 -5.63 -31.01 -5.61
N ARG A 175 -5.35 -29.96 -6.37
CA ARG A 175 -5.21 -29.96 -7.84
C ARG A 175 -3.77 -30.02 -8.35
N ILE A 176 -2.77 -29.92 -7.49
CA ILE A 176 -1.37 -29.83 -7.92
C ILE A 176 -0.92 -31.14 -8.53
N ASN A 177 -0.64 -31.10 -9.84
CA ASN A 177 0.14 -32.11 -10.53
C ASN A 177 1.62 -31.82 -10.34
N SER A 178 2.46 -32.87 -10.23
CA SER A 178 3.90 -32.80 -10.01
C SER A 178 4.70 -31.97 -11.02
N ASP A 179 4.11 -31.59 -12.14
CA ASP A 179 4.75 -30.85 -13.24
C ASP A 179 4.30 -29.36 -13.31
N ALA A 180 3.52 -28.88 -12.35
CA ALA A 180 3.04 -27.48 -12.35
C ALA A 180 4.19 -26.52 -12.03
N PRO A 181 4.31 -25.40 -12.78
CA PRO A 181 5.25 -24.34 -12.45
C PRO A 181 4.86 -23.70 -11.10
N LEU A 182 5.77 -22.90 -10.56
CA LEU A 182 5.54 -22.12 -9.32
C LEU A 182 4.21 -21.37 -9.42
N GLU A 183 3.23 -21.77 -8.63
CA GLU A 183 1.91 -21.12 -8.60
C GLU A 183 1.76 -20.24 -7.35
N THR A 184 1.00 -19.17 -7.50
CA THR A 184 0.76 -18.19 -6.45
C THR A 184 -0.73 -18.02 -6.22
N ILE A 185 -1.17 -18.13 -4.97
CA ILE A 185 -2.57 -17.98 -4.57
C ILE A 185 -2.71 -16.89 -3.52
N ASN A 186 -3.73 -16.07 -3.68
CA ASN A 186 -4.12 -15.07 -2.69
C ASN A 186 -5.05 -15.68 -1.64
N LEU A 187 -4.67 -15.56 -0.38
CA LEU A 187 -5.48 -15.95 0.78
C LEU A 187 -6.06 -14.68 1.41
N VAL A 188 -7.35 -14.48 1.23
CA VAL A 188 -8.09 -13.34 1.78
C VAL A 188 -8.69 -13.76 3.11
N ASP A 189 -8.68 -12.87 4.11
CA ASP A 189 -9.15 -13.13 5.47
C ASP A 189 -8.41 -14.27 6.18
N PHE A 190 -7.12 -14.41 5.91
CA PHE A 190 -6.26 -15.43 6.48
C PHE A 190 -5.04 -14.80 7.17
N PRO A 191 -4.64 -15.29 8.34
CA PRO A 191 -5.34 -16.21 9.25
C PRO A 191 -6.47 -15.54 10.03
N ARG A 192 -6.61 -14.20 9.92
CA ARG A 192 -7.64 -13.40 10.58
C ARG A 192 -8.40 -12.55 9.55
N PRO A 193 -9.66 -12.18 9.83
CA PRO A 193 -10.41 -11.26 8.99
C PRO A 193 -9.63 -9.97 8.71
N GLY A 194 -9.68 -9.48 7.46
CA GLY A 194 -9.00 -8.28 7.01
C GLY A 194 -7.53 -8.45 6.63
N GLN A 195 -6.91 -9.60 6.89
CA GLN A 195 -5.55 -9.91 6.47
C GLN A 195 -5.52 -10.54 5.08
N ARG A 196 -4.49 -10.20 4.32
CA ARG A 196 -4.25 -10.79 3.00
C ARG A 196 -2.85 -11.37 2.92
N TRP A 197 -2.80 -12.65 2.61
CA TRP A 197 -1.57 -13.41 2.46
C TRP A 197 -1.47 -13.97 1.05
N THR A 198 -0.26 -14.25 0.62
CA THR A 198 0.01 -14.96 -0.62
C THR A 198 0.67 -16.28 -0.29
N MET A 199 0.15 -17.37 -0.83
CA MET A 199 0.74 -18.70 -0.74
C MET A 199 1.43 -19.04 -2.06
N ARG A 200 2.72 -19.32 -2.01
CA ARG A 200 3.51 -19.85 -3.12
C ARG A 200 3.90 -21.28 -2.85
N VAL A 201 3.75 -22.13 -3.85
CA VAL A 201 4.15 -23.54 -3.74
C VAL A 201 5.14 -23.87 -4.84
N ALA A 202 6.28 -24.42 -4.46
CA ALA A 202 7.28 -24.95 -5.34
C ALA A 202 7.30 -26.47 -5.19
N THR A 203 7.14 -27.21 -6.30
CA THR A 203 7.26 -28.66 -6.31
C THR A 203 8.71 -29.07 -6.56
N LEU A 204 9.23 -29.94 -5.71
CA LEU A 204 10.56 -30.50 -5.78
C LEU A 204 10.51 -31.93 -6.34
N SER A 205 11.68 -32.50 -6.65
CA SER A 205 11.80 -33.93 -7.06
C SER A 205 11.29 -34.84 -5.93
N GLY A 206 10.64 -35.95 -6.32
CA GLY A 206 10.11 -36.92 -5.36
C GLY A 206 8.82 -36.52 -4.65
N GLY A 207 7.99 -35.64 -5.27
CA GLY A 207 6.68 -35.25 -4.71
C GLY A 207 6.74 -34.32 -3.48
N GLN A 208 7.92 -33.84 -3.15
CA GLN A 208 8.11 -32.88 -2.06
C GLN A 208 7.70 -31.47 -2.52
N ARG A 209 7.22 -30.65 -1.60
CA ARG A 209 6.78 -29.28 -1.87
C ARG A 209 7.32 -28.33 -0.81
N ILE A 210 7.64 -27.13 -1.24
CA ILE A 210 7.88 -25.98 -0.35
C ILE A 210 6.70 -25.05 -0.47
N VAL A 211 6.07 -24.72 0.64
CA VAL A 211 4.98 -23.75 0.73
C VAL A 211 5.48 -22.54 1.50
N MET A 212 5.45 -21.38 0.87
CA MET A 212 5.83 -20.09 1.46
C MET A 212 4.58 -19.21 1.58
N LEU A 213 4.40 -18.58 2.72
CA LEU A 213 3.33 -17.63 2.98
C LEU A 213 3.94 -16.24 3.17
N SER A 214 3.48 -15.26 2.40
CA SER A 214 3.94 -13.87 2.52
C SER A 214 2.78 -12.97 2.92
N ASP A 215 2.99 -12.13 3.94
CA ASP A 215 1.99 -11.18 4.43
C ASP A 215 1.99 -9.92 3.58
N HIS A 216 0.87 -9.65 2.92
CA HIS A 216 0.63 -8.43 2.14
C HIS A 216 -0.34 -7.47 2.82
N SER A 217 -0.78 -7.77 4.03
CA SER A 217 -1.81 -7.00 4.74
C SER A 217 -1.43 -5.53 4.91
N ALA A 218 -0.16 -5.24 5.19
CA ALA A 218 0.31 -3.86 5.36
C ALA A 218 0.31 -3.08 4.04
N ILE A 219 0.71 -3.72 2.92
CA ILE A 219 0.71 -3.11 1.58
C ILE A 219 -0.73 -2.85 1.14
N ASP A 220 -1.58 -3.85 1.25
CA ASP A 220 -3.00 -3.74 0.89
C ASP A 220 -3.75 -2.72 1.77
N ALA A 221 -3.40 -2.61 3.05
CA ALA A 221 -3.95 -1.58 3.93
C ALA A 221 -3.52 -0.18 3.48
N ALA A 222 -2.26 -0.01 3.08
CA ALA A 222 -1.76 1.25 2.55
C ALA A 222 -2.43 1.63 1.21
N ASP A 223 -2.61 0.68 0.31
CA ASP A 223 -3.29 0.90 -0.97
C ASP A 223 -4.78 1.23 -0.79
N ARG A 224 -5.47 0.54 0.12
CA ARG A 224 -6.85 0.87 0.50
C ARG A 224 -6.93 2.28 1.09
N MET A 225 -6.09 2.61 2.05
CA MET A 225 -6.04 3.97 2.64
C MET A 225 -5.81 5.05 1.57
N ARG A 226 -4.96 4.78 0.58
CA ARG A 226 -4.72 5.70 -0.54
C ARG A 226 -5.95 5.84 -1.44
N SER A 227 -6.62 4.74 -1.76
CA SER A 227 -7.84 4.73 -2.57
C SER A 227 -8.98 5.48 -1.87
N ASP A 228 -9.19 5.19 -0.57
CA ASP A 228 -10.20 5.86 0.26
C ASP A 228 -9.90 7.36 0.40
N PHE A 229 -8.62 7.73 0.52
CA PHE A 229 -8.20 9.13 0.55
C PHE A 229 -8.61 9.88 -0.72
N VAL A 230 -8.36 9.31 -1.90
CA VAL A 230 -8.74 9.94 -3.19
C VAL A 230 -10.26 10.01 -3.34
N ALA A 231 -10.97 8.95 -2.97
CA ALA A 231 -12.43 8.91 -3.01
C ALA A 231 -13.04 9.98 -2.09
N ASN A 232 -12.60 10.04 -0.84
CA ASN A 232 -13.09 11.00 0.15
C ASN A 232 -12.74 12.46 -0.24
N ALA A 233 -11.52 12.71 -0.74
CA ALA A 233 -11.13 14.03 -1.25
C ALA A 233 -12.05 14.48 -2.40
N SER A 234 -12.38 13.57 -3.32
CA SER A 234 -13.29 13.85 -4.43
C SER A 234 -14.70 14.17 -3.97
N HIS A 235 -15.20 13.46 -2.95
CA HIS A 235 -16.52 13.73 -2.36
C HIS A 235 -16.55 15.08 -1.61
N GLU A 236 -15.52 15.38 -0.80
CA GLU A 236 -15.43 16.63 -0.04
C GLU A 236 -15.21 17.86 -0.94
N LEU A 237 -14.65 17.71 -2.14
CA LEU A 237 -14.56 18.78 -3.14
C LEU A 237 -15.86 18.94 -3.95
N ARG A 238 -16.58 17.87 -4.25
CA ARG A 238 -17.80 17.91 -5.07
C ARG A 238 -18.93 18.66 -4.38
N THR A 239 -19.12 18.48 -3.09
CA THR A 239 -20.22 19.07 -2.31
C THR A 239 -20.18 20.61 -2.34
N PRO A 240 -19.09 21.31 -1.95
CA PRO A 240 -19.00 22.76 -2.02
C PRO A 240 -19.07 23.28 -3.45
N LEU A 241 -18.50 22.56 -4.42
CA LEU A 241 -18.56 22.93 -5.84
C LEU A 241 -20.00 22.94 -6.36
N ALA A 242 -20.79 21.91 -6.03
CA ALA A 242 -22.21 21.86 -6.41
C ALA A 242 -23.01 23.00 -5.76
N ALA A 243 -22.71 23.36 -4.49
CA ALA A 243 -23.34 24.50 -3.85
C ALA A 243 -22.98 25.82 -4.53
N ILE A 244 -21.71 26.05 -4.86
CA ILE A 244 -21.26 27.25 -5.60
C ILE A 244 -22.00 27.35 -6.93
N LEU A 245 -22.02 26.26 -7.72
CA LEU A 245 -22.69 26.26 -9.03
C LEU A 245 -24.19 26.54 -8.89
N GLY A 246 -24.89 25.91 -7.95
CA GLY A 246 -26.32 26.13 -7.75
C GLY A 246 -26.66 27.58 -7.34
N TYR A 247 -25.84 28.21 -6.48
CA TYR A 247 -26.06 29.61 -6.13
C TYR A 247 -25.70 30.56 -7.26
N VAL A 248 -24.70 30.25 -8.11
CA VAL A 248 -24.38 31.03 -9.31
C VAL A 248 -25.53 30.95 -10.33
N GLU A 249 -26.04 29.73 -10.59
CA GLU A 249 -27.20 29.53 -11.47
C GLU A 249 -28.43 30.32 -10.97
N THR A 250 -28.72 30.20 -9.65
CA THR A 250 -29.82 30.95 -9.05
C THR A 250 -29.66 32.47 -9.22
N LEU A 251 -28.44 33.00 -9.04
CA LEU A 251 -28.17 34.43 -9.25
C LEU A 251 -28.31 34.83 -10.74
N GLN A 252 -27.98 33.95 -11.67
CA GLN A 252 -28.14 34.19 -13.12
C GLN A 252 -29.63 34.20 -13.50
N ASP A 253 -30.42 33.24 -13.01
CA ASP A 253 -31.86 33.13 -13.30
C ASP A 253 -32.67 34.31 -12.76
N MET A 254 -32.20 34.94 -11.68
CA MET A 254 -32.85 36.12 -11.11
C MET A 254 -32.75 37.40 -11.98
N ASN A 255 -32.01 37.38 -13.11
CA ASN A 255 -31.90 38.47 -14.11
C ASN A 255 -31.70 39.89 -13.49
N GLY A 256 -31.12 39.96 -12.29
CA GLY A 256 -30.95 41.24 -11.58
C GLY A 256 -32.10 41.62 -10.64
N ASP A 257 -33.23 40.89 -10.63
CA ASP A 257 -34.40 41.16 -9.79
C ASP A 257 -34.23 40.76 -8.32
N ALA A 258 -33.11 40.08 -7.97
CA ALA A 258 -32.79 39.80 -6.56
C ALA A 258 -32.56 41.10 -5.78
N ASP A 259 -33.24 41.23 -4.66
CA ASP A 259 -32.95 42.33 -3.71
C ASP A 259 -31.47 42.26 -3.19
N ALA A 260 -30.91 43.41 -2.88
CA ALA A 260 -29.50 43.50 -2.48
C ALA A 260 -29.14 42.59 -1.28
N PRO A 261 -29.99 42.41 -0.25
CA PRO A 261 -29.75 41.45 0.83
C PRO A 261 -29.64 39.98 0.35
N THR A 262 -30.56 39.53 -0.50
CA THR A 262 -30.56 38.14 -1.01
C THR A 262 -29.32 37.87 -1.86
N ARG A 263 -28.94 38.78 -2.75
CA ARG A 263 -27.70 38.68 -3.52
C ARG A 263 -26.47 38.66 -2.65
N GLY A 264 -26.41 39.53 -1.64
CA GLY A 264 -25.30 39.53 -0.66
C GLY A 264 -25.17 38.23 0.09
N ARG A 265 -26.31 37.63 0.49
CA ARG A 265 -26.34 36.32 1.16
C ARG A 265 -25.80 35.20 0.24
N PHE A 266 -26.20 35.15 -1.03
CA PHE A 266 -25.71 34.10 -1.95
C PHE A 266 -24.22 34.27 -2.25
N LEU A 267 -23.74 35.49 -2.48
CA LEU A 267 -22.33 35.77 -2.65
C LEU A 267 -21.51 35.39 -1.41
N SER A 268 -22.02 35.62 -0.21
CA SER A 268 -21.33 35.23 1.04
C SER A 268 -21.25 33.69 1.20
N ILE A 269 -22.26 32.95 0.73
CA ILE A 269 -22.23 31.49 0.74
C ILE A 269 -21.20 31.00 -0.28
N ILE A 270 -21.20 31.54 -1.50
CA ILE A 270 -20.21 31.19 -2.55
C ILE A 270 -18.78 31.43 -2.04
N HIS A 271 -18.54 32.62 -1.44
CA HIS A 271 -17.22 32.94 -0.89
C HIS A 271 -16.78 31.98 0.20
N ARG A 272 -17.67 31.63 1.12
CA ARG A 272 -17.39 30.66 2.19
C ARG A 272 -17.08 29.28 1.66
N GLU A 273 -17.87 28.76 0.68
CA GLU A 273 -17.62 27.44 0.10
C GLU A 273 -16.33 27.41 -0.74
N ALA A 274 -16.00 28.48 -1.45
CA ALA A 274 -14.73 28.63 -2.15
C ALA A 274 -13.53 28.64 -1.18
N GLY A 275 -13.62 29.37 -0.07
CA GLY A 275 -12.61 29.36 0.99
C GLY A 275 -12.44 27.98 1.63
N ARG A 276 -13.53 27.23 1.82
CA ARG A 276 -13.49 25.85 2.30
C ARG A 276 -12.77 24.93 1.32
N MET A 277 -13.04 25.05 0.00
CA MET A 277 -12.33 24.29 -1.02
C MET A 277 -10.83 24.62 -1.04
N GLN A 278 -10.48 25.89 -0.94
CA GLN A 278 -9.07 26.32 -0.85
C GLN A 278 -8.37 25.68 0.34
N GLN A 279 -8.99 25.72 1.54
CA GLN A 279 -8.42 25.08 2.73
C GLN A 279 -8.25 23.56 2.55
N LEU A 280 -9.23 22.88 1.96
CA LEU A 280 -9.15 21.46 1.68
C LEU A 280 -7.98 21.11 0.75
N VAL A 281 -7.76 21.91 -0.31
CA VAL A 281 -6.62 21.72 -1.22
C VAL A 281 -5.29 21.93 -0.47
N ILE A 282 -5.19 22.96 0.38
CA ILE A 282 -4.00 23.21 1.21
C ILE A 282 -3.73 22.01 2.13
N ASP A 283 -4.76 21.51 2.80
CA ASP A 283 -4.64 20.35 3.71
C ASP A 283 -4.20 19.07 2.96
N LEU A 284 -4.77 18.81 1.76
CA LEU A 284 -4.39 17.68 0.90
C LEU A 284 -2.93 17.75 0.45
N LEU A 285 -2.48 18.92 0.00
CA LEU A 285 -1.09 19.15 -0.40
C LEU A 285 -0.14 19.01 0.78
N SER A 286 -0.55 19.47 1.97
CA SER A 286 0.22 19.33 3.19
C SER A 286 0.42 17.88 3.58
N ILE A 287 -0.65 17.07 3.62
CA ILE A 287 -0.54 15.62 3.89
C ILE A 287 0.39 14.96 2.88
N SER A 288 0.22 15.25 1.58
CA SER A 288 1.06 14.67 0.52
C SER A 288 2.56 14.99 0.73
N ARG A 289 2.89 16.23 1.12
CA ARG A 289 4.28 16.63 1.40
C ARG A 289 4.84 15.94 2.65
N VAL A 290 4.07 15.93 3.75
CA VAL A 290 4.53 15.30 5.00
C VAL A 290 4.72 13.79 4.81
N GLU A 291 3.88 13.12 4.02
CA GLU A 291 4.03 11.71 3.67
C GLU A 291 5.26 11.44 2.79
N ALA A 292 5.51 12.28 1.79
CA ALA A 292 6.70 12.15 0.95
C ALA A 292 8.00 12.25 1.76
N ASP A 293 7.99 13.12 2.78
CA ASP A 293 9.14 13.35 3.66
C ASP A 293 9.13 12.55 4.97
N ARG A 294 8.22 11.59 5.12
CA ARG A 294 8.02 10.80 6.36
C ARG A 294 9.31 10.22 6.94
N PHE A 295 10.22 9.79 6.07
CA PHE A 295 11.48 9.15 6.49
C PHE A 295 12.65 10.14 6.61
N ARG A 296 12.45 11.42 6.24
CA ARG A 296 13.47 12.46 6.34
C ARG A 296 13.23 13.29 7.59
N ARG A 297 14.06 13.08 8.60
CA ARG A 297 13.96 13.87 9.83
C ARG A 297 14.43 15.30 9.57
N PRO A 298 13.75 16.32 10.10
CA PRO A 298 14.24 17.68 10.05
C PRO A 298 15.53 17.83 10.87
N THR A 299 16.46 18.61 10.33
CA THR A 299 17.77 18.87 10.96
C THR A 299 18.01 20.33 11.27
N THR A 300 17.07 21.21 10.94
CA THR A 300 17.19 22.66 11.16
C THR A 300 16.84 23.01 12.60
N PRO A 301 17.68 23.73 13.34
CA PRO A 301 17.33 24.23 14.65
C PRO A 301 16.21 25.28 14.53
N VAL A 302 15.16 25.15 15.34
CA VAL A 302 14.03 26.09 15.41
C VAL A 302 13.65 26.30 16.86
N ASP A 303 13.06 27.47 17.16
CA ASP A 303 12.48 27.75 18.47
C ASP A 303 10.96 27.52 18.44
N LEU A 304 10.50 26.47 19.11
CA LEU A 304 9.08 26.13 19.17
C LEU A 304 8.25 27.24 19.85
N ALA A 305 8.79 27.92 20.86
CA ALA A 305 8.08 28.99 21.55
C ALA A 305 7.77 30.15 20.58
N ALA A 306 8.74 30.57 19.79
CA ALA A 306 8.54 31.62 18.79
C ALA A 306 7.52 31.21 17.70
N ILE A 307 7.54 29.97 17.27
CA ILE A 307 6.59 29.45 16.29
C ILE A 307 5.17 29.45 16.84
N VAL A 308 4.97 28.94 18.06
CA VAL A 308 3.65 28.90 18.69
C VAL A 308 3.15 30.33 18.98
N GLN A 309 4.02 31.22 19.44
CA GLN A 309 3.68 32.64 19.66
C GLN A 309 3.20 33.32 18.38
N THR A 310 3.89 33.05 17.25
CA THR A 310 3.48 33.56 15.93
C THR A 310 2.11 33.01 15.52
N SER A 311 1.85 31.73 15.73
CA SER A 311 0.55 31.12 15.42
C SER A 311 -0.58 31.69 16.27
N VAL A 312 -0.33 31.92 17.56
CA VAL A 312 -1.30 32.55 18.47
C VAL A 312 -1.58 33.98 18.05
N ALA A 313 -0.55 34.78 17.72
CA ALA A 313 -0.72 36.14 17.26
C ALA A 313 -1.58 36.21 15.98
N GLN A 314 -1.25 35.38 14.98
CA GLN A 314 -2.03 35.33 13.73
C GLN A 314 -3.52 34.99 13.97
N LEU A 315 -3.81 34.08 14.88
CA LEU A 315 -5.20 33.71 15.21
C LEU A 315 -5.91 34.77 16.04
N ARG A 316 -5.20 35.50 16.90
CA ARG A 316 -5.76 36.67 17.64
C ARG A 316 -6.11 37.84 16.72
N ASP A 317 -5.27 38.08 15.72
CA ASP A 317 -5.47 39.15 14.75
C ASP A 317 -6.49 38.78 13.66
N SER A 318 -6.97 37.52 13.63
CA SER A 318 -7.97 37.08 12.68
C SER A 318 -9.36 37.59 13.02
N GLU A 319 -10.24 37.78 12.04
CA GLU A 319 -11.65 38.16 12.22
C GLU A 319 -12.51 37.01 12.80
N GLN A 320 -11.89 35.98 13.34
CA GLN A 320 -12.63 34.84 13.92
C GLN A 320 -13.33 35.30 15.23
N PRO A 321 -14.60 34.94 15.44
CA PRO A 321 -15.38 35.36 16.61
C PRO A 321 -14.74 35.02 17.96
N ARG A 322 -13.89 33.96 17.99
CA ARG A 322 -13.25 33.45 19.19
C ARG A 322 -11.78 33.87 19.37
N ALA A 323 -11.27 34.77 18.52
CA ALA A 323 -9.90 35.26 18.62
C ALA A 323 -9.59 35.85 20.01
N LYS A 324 -10.58 36.49 20.63
CA LYS A 324 -10.49 37.08 21.98
C LYS A 324 -10.47 36.04 23.12
N ASP A 325 -10.92 34.82 22.88
CA ASP A 325 -10.99 33.78 23.91
C ASP A 325 -9.64 33.00 24.03
N LEU A 326 -8.63 33.34 23.21
CA LEU A 326 -7.31 32.73 23.25
C LEU A 326 -6.48 33.19 24.45
N VAL A 327 -6.10 32.27 25.31
CA VAL A 327 -5.20 32.47 26.45
C VAL A 327 -3.90 31.72 26.20
N ALA A 328 -2.77 32.43 26.13
CA ALA A 328 -1.47 31.82 25.87
C ALA A 328 -0.58 31.86 27.11
N MET A 329 -0.05 30.71 27.51
CA MET A 329 0.88 30.48 28.61
C MET A 329 2.16 29.84 28.05
N LEU A 330 3.00 30.63 27.36
CA LEU A 330 4.12 30.09 26.58
C LEU A 330 5.46 30.15 27.31
N GLY A 331 5.53 30.91 28.42
CA GLY A 331 6.79 31.22 29.08
C GLY A 331 7.70 32.12 28.22
N ASP A 332 8.77 32.65 28.83
CA ASP A 332 9.71 33.55 28.14
C ASP A 332 10.95 32.84 27.61
N ALA A 333 11.17 31.58 27.99
CA ALA A 333 12.37 30.85 27.64
C ALA A 333 12.25 30.18 26.24
N PRO A 334 13.27 30.31 25.37
CA PRO A 334 13.30 29.61 24.10
C PRO A 334 13.22 28.09 24.29
N GLN A 335 12.53 27.42 23.36
CA GLN A 335 12.40 25.95 23.35
C GLN A 335 13.04 25.39 22.07
N PRO A 336 14.39 25.28 22.04
CA PRO A 336 15.10 24.87 20.83
C PRO A 336 14.86 23.38 20.55
N MET A 337 14.49 23.08 19.30
CA MET A 337 14.35 21.72 18.80
C MET A 337 14.80 21.62 17.34
N LEU A 338 15.06 20.41 16.86
CA LEU A 338 15.28 20.17 15.43
C LEU A 338 13.92 20.03 14.74
N GLY A 339 13.63 20.89 13.77
CA GLY A 339 12.30 20.93 13.18
C GLY A 339 12.21 21.67 11.84
N ASP A 340 11.06 21.50 11.20
CA ASP A 340 10.61 22.29 10.06
C ASP A 340 9.61 23.34 10.60
N GLY A 341 10.03 24.60 10.62
CA GLY A 341 9.25 25.69 11.22
C GLY A 341 7.87 25.87 10.58
N ALA A 342 7.74 25.66 9.27
CA ALA A 342 6.46 25.77 8.57
C ALA A 342 5.50 24.66 9.01
N GLN A 343 5.98 23.43 9.13
CA GLN A 343 5.17 22.29 9.57
C GLN A 343 4.77 22.44 11.07
N LEU A 344 5.70 22.84 11.92
CA LEU A 344 5.39 23.07 13.34
C LEU A 344 4.37 24.23 13.52
N GLY A 345 4.47 25.29 12.71
CA GLY A 345 3.48 26.36 12.67
C GLY A 345 2.11 25.83 12.22
N GLN A 346 2.06 24.98 11.21
CA GLN A 346 0.83 24.35 10.75
C GLN A 346 0.23 23.42 11.83
N LEU A 347 1.05 22.66 12.54
CA LEU A 347 0.62 21.83 13.67
C LEU A 347 -0.03 22.70 14.75
N ALA A 348 0.64 23.76 15.20
CA ALA A 348 0.12 24.68 16.21
C ALA A 348 -1.20 25.32 15.74
N HIS A 349 -1.24 25.83 14.50
CA HIS A 349 -2.46 26.41 13.92
C HIS A 349 -3.62 25.41 13.90
N ASN A 350 -3.39 24.16 13.47
CA ASN A 350 -4.44 23.15 13.40
C ASN A 350 -5.02 22.81 14.77
N ILE A 351 -4.17 22.66 15.80
CA ILE A 351 -4.65 22.34 17.14
C ILE A 351 -5.42 23.52 17.74
N ILE A 352 -4.87 24.73 17.63
CA ILE A 352 -5.50 25.94 18.20
C ILE A 352 -6.81 26.24 17.48
N SER A 353 -6.82 26.21 16.14
CA SER A 353 -8.02 26.43 15.34
C SER A 353 -9.12 25.40 15.64
N ASN A 354 -8.77 24.13 15.90
CA ASN A 354 -9.74 23.11 16.31
C ASN A 354 -10.36 23.45 17.67
N ALA A 355 -9.56 23.82 18.67
CA ALA A 355 -10.04 24.24 19.97
C ALA A 355 -10.96 25.48 19.88
N MET A 356 -10.63 26.45 19.02
CA MET A 356 -11.50 27.61 18.74
C MET A 356 -12.82 27.23 18.08
N LYS A 357 -12.83 26.20 17.18
CA LYS A 357 -14.03 25.76 16.47
C LYS A 357 -14.99 24.95 17.33
N TYR A 358 -14.47 24.11 18.24
CA TYR A 358 -15.27 23.14 18.97
C TYR A 358 -15.54 23.51 20.42
N GLY A 359 -14.74 24.41 21.01
CA GLY A 359 -14.99 24.96 22.33
C GLY A 359 -16.23 25.88 22.37
N HIS A 360 -16.86 26.07 23.52
CA HIS A 360 -18.03 26.93 23.68
C HIS A 360 -17.66 28.43 23.55
N PRO A 361 -18.49 29.24 22.89
CA PRO A 361 -18.28 30.69 22.83
C PRO A 361 -18.14 31.33 24.23
N GLY A 362 -17.12 32.18 24.40
CA GLY A 362 -16.88 32.90 25.67
C GLY A 362 -16.14 32.07 26.73
N THR A 363 -15.77 30.82 26.44
CA THR A 363 -14.87 30.02 27.29
C THR A 363 -13.42 30.14 26.81
N PRO A 364 -12.41 30.01 27.67
CA PRO A 364 -11.02 30.15 27.26
C PRO A 364 -10.59 29.00 26.37
N VAL A 365 -9.78 29.33 25.34
CA VAL A 365 -8.95 28.35 24.60
C VAL A 365 -7.52 28.57 25.11
N THR A 366 -7.05 27.63 25.93
CA THR A 366 -5.76 27.74 26.60
C THR A 366 -4.68 27.07 25.78
N VAL A 367 -3.64 27.81 25.42
CA VAL A 367 -2.43 27.33 24.73
C VAL A 367 -1.28 27.37 25.72
N GLU A 368 -0.74 26.22 26.08
CA GLU A 368 0.32 26.08 27.07
C GLU A 368 1.56 25.45 26.45
N LEU A 369 2.73 26.00 26.75
CA LEU A 369 4.01 25.42 26.37
C LEU A 369 4.85 25.18 27.63
N ALA A 370 5.08 23.91 27.97
CA ALA A 370 5.78 23.55 29.19
C ALA A 370 7.02 22.66 28.86
N ARG A 371 8.11 22.94 29.56
CA ARG A 371 9.32 22.11 29.47
C ARG A 371 9.24 21.00 30.49
N GLU A 372 9.43 19.74 30.00
CA GLU A 372 9.44 18.52 30.81
C GLU A 372 10.79 17.79 30.66
N GLY A 373 11.77 18.19 31.47
CA GLY A 373 13.12 17.66 31.39
C GLY A 373 13.79 17.95 30.05
N ASN A 374 14.02 16.91 29.25
CA ASN A 374 14.60 17.02 27.88
C ASN A 374 13.53 17.04 26.78
N ARG A 375 12.30 17.34 27.12
CA ARG A 375 11.18 17.45 26.20
C ARG A 375 10.42 18.75 26.40
N VAL A 376 9.71 19.18 25.37
CA VAL A 376 8.78 20.30 25.43
C VAL A 376 7.39 19.81 25.02
N ARG A 377 6.38 20.17 25.81
CA ARG A 377 4.98 19.85 25.54
C ARG A 377 4.22 21.10 25.14
N LEU A 378 3.60 21.06 23.97
CA LEU A 378 2.56 22.00 23.56
C LEU A 378 1.20 21.38 23.87
N SER A 379 0.39 22.03 24.70
CA SER A 379 -0.97 21.61 25.03
C SER A 379 -1.95 22.71 24.63
N VAL A 380 -3.07 22.31 24.03
CA VAL A 380 -4.19 23.21 23.74
C VAL A 380 -5.46 22.60 24.31
N SER A 381 -6.15 23.38 25.16
CA SER A 381 -7.37 22.93 25.83
C SER A 381 -8.55 23.86 25.50
N ASP A 382 -9.70 23.25 25.27
CA ASP A 382 -10.99 23.95 25.12
C ASP A 382 -12.03 23.43 26.13
N GLU A 383 -13.05 24.20 26.34
CA GLU A 383 -14.25 23.88 27.12
C GLU A 383 -15.43 23.69 26.15
N GLY A 384 -15.37 22.67 25.32
CA GLY A 384 -16.45 22.28 24.40
C GLY A 384 -17.28 21.14 24.92
N ASP A 385 -18.09 20.54 24.03
CA ASP A 385 -18.94 19.38 24.35
C ASP A 385 -18.16 18.12 24.72
N GLY A 386 -16.83 18.10 24.47
CA GLY A 386 -16.01 16.92 24.64
C GLY A 386 -16.32 15.85 23.61
N ILE A 387 -15.60 14.72 23.69
CA ILE A 387 -15.62 13.65 22.73
C ILE A 387 -15.79 12.32 23.47
N ALA A 388 -16.69 11.47 23.00
CA ALA A 388 -16.89 10.15 23.58
C ALA A 388 -15.65 9.24 23.35
N PRO A 389 -15.30 8.37 24.32
CA PRO A 389 -14.10 7.54 24.27
C PRO A 389 -13.96 6.69 23.01
N ASP A 390 -15.06 6.21 22.45
CA ASP A 390 -15.08 5.37 21.24
C ASP A 390 -14.58 6.10 19.99
N HIS A 391 -14.63 7.44 19.99
CA HIS A 391 -14.16 8.25 18.87
C HIS A 391 -12.66 8.64 18.98
N LEU A 392 -12.10 8.67 20.20
CA LEU A 392 -10.73 9.16 20.44
C LEU A 392 -9.67 8.47 19.57
N PRO A 393 -9.64 7.13 19.42
CA PRO A 393 -8.65 6.46 18.60
C PRO A 393 -8.71 6.82 17.11
N ARG A 394 -9.89 7.27 16.66
CA ARG A 394 -10.19 7.55 15.26
C ARG A 394 -10.00 9.01 14.85
N LEU A 395 -9.84 9.93 15.81
CA LEU A 395 -9.72 11.37 15.53
C LEU A 395 -8.56 11.76 14.61
N THR A 396 -7.54 10.91 14.53
CA THR A 396 -6.38 11.10 13.67
C THR A 396 -6.51 10.38 12.31
N GLU A 397 -7.63 9.69 12.06
CA GLU A 397 -7.94 9.15 10.74
C GLU A 397 -8.31 10.28 9.78
N ARG A 398 -7.93 10.15 8.51
CA ARG A 398 -8.21 11.17 7.49
C ARG A 398 -9.70 11.25 7.22
N PHE A 399 -10.25 12.46 7.13
CA PHE A 399 -11.67 12.76 6.90
C PHE A 399 -12.60 12.30 8.03
N TYR A 400 -12.07 11.77 9.13
CA TYR A 400 -12.91 11.35 10.23
C TYR A 400 -13.51 12.56 10.97
N ARG A 401 -14.78 12.46 11.31
CA ARG A 401 -15.56 13.47 12.07
C ARG A 401 -16.51 12.75 12.99
N VAL A 402 -16.62 13.23 14.23
CA VAL A 402 -17.58 12.71 15.22
C VAL A 402 -19.02 13.03 14.81
N ASP A 403 -19.25 14.26 14.33
CA ASP A 403 -20.51 14.77 13.78
C ASP A 403 -20.23 15.47 12.45
N GLU A 404 -20.70 14.88 11.36
CA GLU A 404 -20.49 15.42 10.02
C GLU A 404 -21.26 16.72 9.77
N ALA A 405 -22.49 16.85 10.30
CA ALA A 405 -23.34 18.00 10.06
C ALA A 405 -22.77 19.23 10.77
N ARG A 406 -22.41 19.10 12.05
CA ARG A 406 -21.79 20.16 12.85
C ARG A 406 -20.41 20.52 12.30
N SER A 407 -19.58 19.55 11.97
CA SER A 407 -18.25 19.80 11.43
C SER A 407 -18.29 20.54 10.09
N ARG A 408 -19.31 20.27 9.24
CA ARG A 408 -19.53 20.99 7.98
C ARG A 408 -19.92 22.45 8.24
N SER A 409 -20.74 22.73 9.23
CA SER A 409 -21.19 24.09 9.54
C SER A 409 -20.04 24.98 10.05
N VAL A 410 -19.05 24.42 10.76
CA VAL A 410 -17.86 25.13 11.27
C VAL A 410 -16.63 25.05 10.37
N GLY A 411 -16.78 24.49 9.16
CA GLY A 411 -15.70 24.45 8.16
C GLY A 411 -14.59 23.44 8.45
N GLY A 412 -14.88 22.35 9.16
CA GLY A 412 -13.91 21.28 9.39
C GLY A 412 -13.67 20.44 8.13
N THR A 413 -12.42 20.13 7.79
CA THR A 413 -12.04 19.24 6.68
C THR A 413 -11.89 17.78 7.12
N GLY A 414 -11.75 17.51 8.42
CA GLY A 414 -11.41 16.19 8.95
C GLY A 414 -9.96 15.76 8.68
N LEU A 415 -9.11 16.69 8.21
CA LEU A 415 -7.70 16.45 7.91
C LEU A 415 -6.75 17.03 8.96
N GLY A 416 -7.18 18.03 9.73
CA GLY A 416 -6.31 18.79 10.63
C GLY A 416 -5.57 17.94 11.67
N LEU A 417 -6.26 17.01 12.37
CA LEU A 417 -5.61 16.14 13.35
C LEU A 417 -4.77 15.02 12.70
N ALA A 418 -5.12 14.59 11.50
CA ALA A 418 -4.26 13.70 10.72
C ALA A 418 -2.94 14.39 10.35
N ILE A 419 -2.98 15.67 9.92
CA ILE A 419 -1.80 16.49 9.67
C ILE A 419 -0.97 16.64 10.94
N VAL A 420 -1.59 16.95 12.08
CA VAL A 420 -0.92 17.07 13.39
C VAL A 420 -0.17 15.78 13.74
N LYS A 421 -0.81 14.63 13.59
CA LYS A 421 -0.18 13.32 13.83
C LYS A 421 1.05 13.11 12.97
N HIS A 422 0.94 13.30 11.65
CA HIS A 422 2.05 13.08 10.73
C HIS A 422 3.22 14.04 10.97
N ILE A 423 2.93 15.32 11.24
CA ILE A 423 3.97 16.29 11.60
C ILE A 423 4.63 15.89 12.93
N SER A 424 3.84 15.50 13.93
CA SER A 424 4.34 15.02 15.22
C SER A 424 5.29 13.83 15.05
N GLU A 425 4.87 12.80 14.33
CA GLU A 425 5.68 11.59 14.04
C GLU A 425 6.99 11.93 13.32
N ARG A 426 6.96 12.81 12.32
CA ARG A 426 8.16 13.27 11.60
C ARG A 426 9.17 13.96 12.49
N HIS A 427 8.69 14.71 13.50
CA HIS A 427 9.50 15.42 14.49
C HIS A 427 9.81 14.62 15.75
N GLN A 428 9.59 13.29 15.73
CA GLN A 428 9.77 12.37 16.88
C GLN A 428 8.93 12.79 18.10
N GLY A 429 7.84 13.49 17.85
CA GLY A 429 6.88 13.89 18.86
C GLY A 429 5.86 12.80 19.14
N GLN A 430 5.20 12.95 20.27
CA GLN A 430 4.09 12.09 20.70
C GLN A 430 2.84 12.94 20.82
N LEU A 431 1.80 12.60 20.08
CA LEU A 431 0.47 13.21 20.16
C LEU A 431 -0.37 12.45 21.20
N ASP A 432 -1.01 13.20 22.07
CA ASP A 432 -1.98 12.69 23.03
C ASP A 432 -3.26 13.53 22.99
N ILE A 433 -4.42 12.89 23.11
CA ILE A 433 -5.74 13.54 23.06
C ILE A 433 -6.57 13.03 24.23
N GLU A 434 -6.88 13.94 25.15
CA GLU A 434 -7.72 13.70 26.30
C GLU A 434 -9.04 14.47 26.14
N SER A 435 -10.17 13.80 26.35
CA SER A 435 -11.48 14.44 26.27
C SER A 435 -12.49 13.76 27.17
N GLU A 436 -13.37 14.55 27.76
CA GLU A 436 -14.49 14.07 28.55
C GLU A 436 -15.76 14.82 28.13
N LEU A 437 -16.83 14.08 27.90
CA LEU A 437 -18.12 14.65 27.51
C LEU A 437 -18.58 15.71 28.51
N GLY A 438 -18.93 16.90 28.00
CA GLY A 438 -19.36 18.05 28.79
C GLY A 438 -18.26 18.83 29.50
N LYS A 439 -16.98 18.44 29.35
CA LYS A 439 -15.84 19.16 29.95
C LYS A 439 -14.89 19.80 28.96
N GLY A 440 -14.89 19.28 27.71
CA GLY A 440 -14.03 19.79 26.66
C GLY A 440 -12.94 18.81 26.22
N THR A 441 -11.95 19.33 25.50
CA THR A 441 -10.88 18.52 24.92
C THR A 441 -9.52 19.18 25.16
N ARG A 442 -8.50 18.35 25.44
CA ARG A 442 -7.10 18.73 25.50
C ARG A 442 -6.32 17.94 24.46
N VAL A 443 -5.62 18.64 23.57
CA VAL A 443 -4.70 18.04 22.59
C VAL A 443 -3.28 18.45 22.97
N SER A 444 -2.40 17.49 23.19
CA SER A 444 -1.02 17.70 23.60
C SER A 444 -0.05 17.05 22.63
N VAL A 445 1.03 17.75 22.29
CA VAL A 445 2.14 17.18 21.52
C VAL A 445 3.45 17.43 22.24
N THR A 446 4.20 16.37 22.48
CA THR A 446 5.47 16.42 23.22
C THR A 446 6.63 16.13 22.27
N PHE A 447 7.59 17.03 22.17
CA PHE A 447 8.78 16.92 21.30
C PHE A 447 10.07 16.79 22.12
N PRO A 448 11.12 16.12 21.56
CA PRO A 448 12.47 16.19 22.13
C PRO A 448 13.05 17.59 21.91
N LEU A 449 13.74 18.13 22.93
CA LEU A 449 14.53 19.33 22.79
C LEU A 449 15.86 19.03 22.07
N ALA A 450 16.42 20.02 21.36
CA ALA A 450 17.79 19.94 20.91
C ALA A 450 18.68 20.01 22.14
N GLY A 451 19.48 18.94 22.35
CA GLY A 451 20.46 18.86 23.43
C GLY A 451 21.64 19.81 23.24
#